data_1f4986740c0d1815838db8e94ff8332d
#
_entry.id   1f4986740c0d1815838db8e94ff8332d
#
_cell.length_a   1.000
_cell.length_b   1.000
_cell.length_c   1.000
_cell.angle_alpha   90.00
_cell.angle_beta   90.00
_cell.angle_gamma   90.00
#
_symmetry.space_group_name_H-M   'P 1'
#
loop_
_entity.id
_entity.type
_entity.pdbx_description
1 polymer ?
#
loop_
_entity_poly.entity_id
_entity_poly.type
_entity_poly.pdbx_seq_one_letter_code
_entity_poly.pdbx_strand_id
1 'polypeptide(L)'
;GRTIKIKDFLWEFFQGNKGKPPRIMVERLSPIRYSLTEFPEGMDINESSGSITWTPKKTQTDMQRISFMVSDGYTKDEQIYEIYSNHLPTIISNTPRMALVGELFKYQIRVEDLNEGANLTYSLIKGPHGMQLDKDGKILWVPKAAQINYNDFEVSVTDGYGSDIQSGRIFINNPPSIISTPKPVGLTGHTWRYKLTTEDLNGDKVTYRAVRLPKFAKFDRRTAAIEWTPRKNQDGVNDFVLMAVDEHGATTTHDFQVHVFYDPSAKQLVNTGWPLMLTFVGVVFAWGAGQMN
;
A
#
# COMPACT_ATOMS: atom_id res chain seq x y z
N GLY A 1 30.03 14.17 -11.08
CA GLY A 1 30.78 15.35 -10.68
C GLY A 1 30.91 16.34 -11.83
N ARG A 2 30.49 17.59 -11.67
CA ARG A 2 30.71 18.64 -12.67
C ARG A 2 32.05 19.33 -12.35
N THR A 3 32.94 19.39 -13.33
CA THR A 3 34.18 20.16 -13.23
C THR A 3 33.85 21.64 -13.56
N ILE A 4 34.10 22.53 -12.60
CA ILE A 4 33.95 23.99 -12.82
C ILE A 4 35.29 24.51 -13.31
N LYS A 5 35.31 25.09 -14.52
CA LYS A 5 36.50 25.74 -15.06
C LYS A 5 36.42 27.24 -14.76
N ILE A 6 37.20 27.72 -13.81
CA ILE A 6 37.26 29.13 -13.40
C ILE A 6 37.88 30.04 -14.48
N LYS A 7 38.58 29.48 -15.45
CA LYS A 7 39.26 30.22 -16.51
C LYS A 7 38.33 31.19 -17.28
N ASP A 8 37.08 30.83 -17.47
CA ASP A 8 36.12 31.65 -18.21
C ASP A 8 35.58 32.83 -17.37
N PHE A 9 35.60 32.69 -16.04
CA PHE A 9 35.13 33.71 -15.10
C PHE A 9 36.15 34.84 -14.90
N LEU A 10 37.44 34.51 -14.85
CA LEU A 10 38.50 35.52 -14.71
C LEU A 10 38.66 36.42 -15.94
N TRP A 11 38.29 35.95 -17.13
CA TRP A 11 38.33 36.75 -18.36
C TRP A 11 37.40 37.98 -18.32
N GLU A 12 36.21 37.86 -17.77
CA GLU A 12 35.24 38.95 -17.65
C GLU A 12 35.67 39.98 -16.60
N PHE A 13 36.31 39.58 -15.51
CA PHE A 13 36.79 40.45 -14.45
C PHE A 13 37.90 41.40 -14.94
N PHE A 14 38.84 40.94 -15.77
CA PHE A 14 39.92 41.75 -16.32
C PHE A 14 39.45 42.69 -17.45
N GLN A 15 38.34 42.44 -18.09
CA GLN A 15 37.78 43.32 -19.12
C GLN A 15 37.08 44.56 -18.54
N GLY A 16 36.64 44.55 -17.29
CA GLY A 16 35.90 45.63 -16.63
C GLY A 16 36.78 46.84 -16.19
N ASN A 17 38.08 46.64 -15.97
CA ASN A 17 38.98 47.66 -15.41
C ASN A 17 39.81 48.33 -16.50
N LYS A 18 39.25 49.36 -17.21
CA LYS A 18 39.91 50.16 -18.21
C LYS A 18 40.85 51.23 -17.61
N GLY A 19 41.57 50.94 -16.52
CA GLY A 19 42.69 51.75 -16.06
C GLY A 19 43.94 51.35 -16.83
N LYS A 20 44.62 52.34 -17.53
CA LYS A 20 45.91 52.08 -18.15
C LYS A 20 46.87 51.49 -17.10
N PRO A 21 47.50 50.36 -17.36
CA PRO A 21 48.49 49.82 -16.44
C PRO A 21 49.69 50.82 -16.39
N PRO A 22 50.25 51.07 -15.20
CA PRO A 22 51.51 51.82 -15.12
C PRO A 22 52.58 51.03 -15.91
N ARG A 23 53.29 51.66 -16.76
CA ARG A 23 54.43 51.12 -17.48
C ARG A 23 55.57 50.87 -16.47
N ILE A 24 55.53 49.78 -15.80
CA ILE A 24 56.71 49.23 -15.14
C ILE A 24 57.06 48.01 -15.96
N MET A 25 58.13 48.09 -16.75
CA MET A 25 58.72 46.92 -17.39
C MET A 25 59.39 46.09 -16.31
N VAL A 26 58.68 45.08 -15.82
CA VAL A 26 59.26 43.98 -15.02
C VAL A 26 59.44 42.83 -15.98
N GLU A 27 60.69 42.52 -16.33
CA GLU A 27 61.12 41.49 -17.27
C GLU A 27 60.93 40.02 -16.69
N ARG A 28 60.14 39.86 -15.65
CA ARG A 28 59.75 38.54 -15.14
C ARG A 28 58.25 38.51 -14.84
N LEU A 29 57.50 37.99 -15.75
CA LEU A 29 56.14 37.51 -15.48
C LEU A 29 56.26 36.31 -14.59
N SER A 30 56.10 36.46 -13.27
CA SER A 30 55.97 35.34 -12.38
C SER A 30 54.67 34.61 -12.76
N PRO A 31 54.71 33.31 -12.88
CA PRO A 31 53.53 32.55 -13.25
C PRO A 31 52.44 32.72 -12.20
N ILE A 32 51.21 32.99 -12.63
CA ILE A 32 50.04 33.04 -11.75
C ILE A 32 49.87 31.67 -11.15
N ARG A 33 49.64 31.61 -9.82
CA ARG A 33 49.37 30.42 -9.05
C ARG A 33 48.05 30.56 -8.31
N TYR A 34 47.34 29.45 -8.25
CA TYR A 34 46.05 29.32 -7.59
C TYR A 34 46.19 28.41 -6.39
N SER A 35 45.55 28.73 -5.27
CA SER A 35 45.49 27.87 -4.08
C SER A 35 44.15 27.99 -3.40
N LEU A 36 43.70 26.91 -2.73
CA LEU A 36 42.55 26.93 -1.82
C LEU A 36 43.02 27.39 -0.45
N THR A 37 42.24 28.26 0.20
CA THR A 37 42.51 28.78 1.56
C THR A 37 41.48 28.28 2.57
N GLU A 38 40.20 28.18 2.15
CA GLU A 38 39.09 27.57 2.90
C GLU A 38 38.30 26.72 1.90
N PHE A 39 38.10 25.45 2.20
CA PHE A 39 37.43 24.54 1.29
C PHE A 39 36.92 23.27 2.00
N PRO A 40 35.84 22.66 1.48
CA PRO A 40 35.35 21.36 2.01
C PRO A 40 36.33 20.22 1.69
N GLU A 41 36.35 19.22 2.54
CA GLU A 41 37.19 18.03 2.39
C GLU A 41 36.98 17.37 1.02
N GLY A 42 38.08 16.98 0.37
CA GLY A 42 38.07 16.34 -0.95
C GLY A 42 37.98 17.29 -2.14
N MET A 43 37.96 18.61 -1.89
CA MET A 43 38.11 19.61 -2.96
C MET A 43 39.59 19.84 -3.28
N ASP A 44 39.91 19.95 -4.55
CA ASP A 44 41.26 20.19 -5.04
C ASP A 44 41.29 21.29 -6.13
N ILE A 45 42.40 21.99 -6.23
CA ILE A 45 42.64 23.02 -7.23
C ILE A 45 43.95 22.74 -7.98
N ASN A 46 43.91 22.85 -9.29
CA ASN A 46 45.13 22.81 -10.08
C ASN A 46 45.84 24.17 -9.98
N GLU A 47 47.02 24.18 -9.34
CA GLU A 47 47.77 25.39 -9.05
C GLU A 47 48.13 26.26 -10.28
N SER A 48 48.23 25.67 -11.47
CA SER A 48 48.62 26.41 -12.70
C SER A 48 47.43 26.85 -13.54
N SER A 49 46.32 26.11 -13.54
CA SER A 49 45.13 26.38 -14.35
C SER A 49 43.98 27.01 -13.58
N GLY A 50 43.97 26.93 -12.24
CA GLY A 50 42.87 27.34 -11.38
C GLY A 50 41.63 26.44 -11.49
N SER A 51 41.76 25.28 -12.13
CA SER A 51 40.64 24.32 -12.24
C SER A 51 40.36 23.68 -10.89
N ILE A 52 39.15 23.84 -10.36
CA ILE A 52 38.69 23.22 -9.12
C ILE A 52 37.91 21.94 -9.47
N THR A 53 38.19 20.89 -8.73
CA THR A 53 37.43 19.62 -8.77
C THR A 53 36.97 19.22 -7.37
N TRP A 54 35.72 18.79 -7.27
CA TRP A 54 35.14 18.36 -6.01
C TRP A 54 33.99 17.36 -6.25
N THR A 55 33.97 16.33 -5.43
CA THR A 55 32.85 15.39 -5.34
C THR A 55 32.40 15.38 -3.89
N PRO A 56 31.27 16.04 -3.56
CA PRO A 56 30.76 16.11 -2.20
C PRO A 56 30.52 14.71 -1.60
N LYS A 57 30.91 14.52 -0.34
CA LYS A 57 30.50 13.35 0.44
C LYS A 57 29.05 13.52 0.91
N LYS A 58 28.37 12.44 1.26
CA LYS A 58 26.98 12.47 1.79
C LYS A 58 26.82 13.38 3.02
N THR A 59 27.89 13.62 3.79
CA THR A 59 27.88 14.47 4.99
C THR A 59 28.19 15.96 4.68
N GLN A 60 28.45 16.30 3.45
CA GLN A 60 28.76 17.66 3.01
C GLN A 60 27.54 18.22 2.26
N THR A 61 26.46 18.42 2.99
CA THR A 61 25.18 18.99 2.51
C THR A 61 25.13 20.49 2.74
N ASP A 62 24.18 21.16 2.12
CA ASP A 62 23.87 22.58 2.28
C ASP A 62 24.98 23.51 1.78
N MET A 63 25.09 24.72 2.36
CA MET A 63 26.05 25.73 1.91
C MET A 63 27.48 25.37 2.34
N GLN A 64 28.36 25.25 1.36
CA GLN A 64 29.78 25.00 1.53
C GLN A 64 30.55 26.28 1.15
N ARG A 65 31.36 26.79 2.07
CA ARG A 65 32.19 27.99 1.85
C ARG A 65 33.51 27.57 1.23
N ILE A 66 33.91 28.33 0.19
CA ILE A 66 35.13 28.10 -0.57
C ILE A 66 35.86 29.46 -0.68
N SER A 67 37.10 29.48 -0.27
CA SER A 67 38.00 30.61 -0.53
C SER A 67 39.19 30.12 -1.32
N PHE A 68 39.52 30.86 -2.41
CA PHE A 68 40.72 30.60 -3.17
C PHE A 68 41.51 31.89 -3.40
N MET A 69 42.81 31.74 -3.45
CA MET A 69 43.77 32.80 -3.63
C MET A 69 44.48 32.67 -4.96
N VAL A 70 44.64 33.79 -5.62
CA VAL A 70 45.45 33.95 -6.84
C VAL A 70 46.67 34.80 -6.49
N SER A 71 47.86 34.37 -6.90
CA SER A 71 49.11 35.10 -6.65
C SER A 71 50.06 35.04 -7.84
N ASP A 72 50.73 36.16 -8.12
CA ASP A 72 51.85 36.29 -9.06
C ASP A 72 53.21 36.23 -8.36
N GLY A 73 53.23 35.94 -7.04
CA GLY A 73 54.40 35.93 -6.20
C GLY A 73 54.72 37.29 -5.53
N TYR A 74 54.12 38.40 -6.00
CA TYR A 74 54.28 39.73 -5.42
C TYR A 74 52.98 40.24 -4.79
N THR A 75 51.88 40.01 -5.46
CA THR A 75 50.53 40.38 -5.02
C THR A 75 49.67 39.15 -4.86
N LYS A 76 48.62 39.30 -4.05
CA LYS A 76 47.61 38.26 -3.81
C LYS A 76 46.24 38.89 -3.90
N ASP A 77 45.31 38.12 -4.46
CA ASP A 77 43.86 38.40 -4.39
C ASP A 77 43.12 37.18 -3.95
N GLU A 78 42.11 37.35 -3.08
CA GLU A 78 41.33 36.28 -2.50
C GLU A 78 39.85 36.49 -2.85
N GLN A 79 39.19 35.38 -3.22
CA GLN A 79 37.77 35.35 -3.51
C GLN A 79 37.08 34.27 -2.71
N ILE A 80 35.91 34.64 -2.19
CA ILE A 80 35.08 33.73 -1.35
C ILE A 80 33.77 33.48 -2.07
N TYR A 81 33.39 32.20 -2.14
CA TYR A 81 32.15 31.74 -2.73
C TYR A 81 31.45 30.81 -1.77
N GLU A 82 30.11 30.68 -1.96
CA GLU A 82 29.30 29.69 -1.32
C GLU A 82 28.68 28.80 -2.41
N ILE A 83 28.84 27.49 -2.26
CA ILE A 83 28.27 26.49 -3.17
C ILE A 83 27.26 25.65 -2.39
N TYR A 84 26.04 25.59 -2.92
CA TYR A 84 25.03 24.68 -2.35
C TYR A 84 25.30 23.23 -2.80
N SER A 85 25.51 22.33 -1.83
CA SER A 85 25.68 20.90 -2.06
C SER A 85 24.37 20.19 -1.76
N ASN A 86 23.70 19.73 -2.82
CA ASN A 86 22.44 19.02 -2.71
C ASN A 86 22.65 17.51 -2.57
N HIS A 87 21.95 16.93 -1.60
CA HIS A 87 21.71 15.49 -1.48
C HIS A 87 20.37 15.15 -2.11
N LEU A 88 20.33 14.18 -3.01
CA LEU A 88 19.09 13.79 -3.66
C LEU A 88 18.16 13.08 -2.65
N PRO A 89 16.85 13.35 -2.68
CA PRO A 89 15.89 12.64 -1.85
C PRO A 89 15.91 11.15 -2.16
N THR A 90 15.72 10.33 -1.16
CA THR A 90 15.67 8.86 -1.28
C THR A 90 14.41 8.32 -0.61
N ILE A 91 13.59 7.59 -1.35
CA ILE A 91 12.38 6.93 -0.81
C ILE A 91 12.81 5.69 -0.01
N ILE A 92 12.57 5.71 1.30
CA ILE A 92 12.98 4.64 2.24
C ILE A 92 11.81 3.73 2.68
N SER A 93 10.57 4.05 2.30
CA SER A 93 9.40 3.24 2.62
C SER A 93 9.19 2.12 1.62
N ASN A 94 8.69 0.96 2.12
CA ASN A 94 8.32 -0.17 1.28
C ASN A 94 6.85 -0.11 0.88
N THR A 95 6.56 -0.45 -0.37
CA THR A 95 5.19 -0.50 -0.88
C THR A 95 4.41 -1.64 -0.23
N PRO A 96 3.18 -1.41 0.26
CA PRO A 96 2.28 -2.50 0.66
C PRO A 96 1.97 -3.41 -0.53
N ARG A 97 1.83 -4.71 -0.25
CA ARG A 97 1.68 -5.71 -1.32
C ARG A 97 0.23 -6.07 -1.63
N MET A 98 -0.71 -5.74 -0.73
CA MET A 98 -2.11 -6.13 -0.85
C MET A 98 -3.04 -5.05 -0.30
N ALA A 99 -4.24 -4.96 -0.90
CA ALA A 99 -5.38 -4.20 -0.42
C ALA A 99 -6.67 -4.97 -0.69
N LEU A 100 -7.77 -4.56 -0.06
CA LEU A 100 -9.08 -5.19 -0.22
C LEU A 100 -10.01 -4.30 -1.06
N VAL A 101 -10.85 -4.94 -1.87
CA VAL A 101 -11.91 -4.25 -2.60
C VAL A 101 -12.83 -3.53 -1.61
N GLY A 102 -13.13 -2.25 -1.89
CA GLY A 102 -14.05 -1.42 -1.10
C GLY A 102 -13.46 -0.87 0.19
N GLU A 103 -12.25 -1.27 0.60
CA GLU A 103 -11.58 -0.75 1.78
C GLU A 103 -10.59 0.37 1.44
N LEU A 104 -10.43 1.31 2.38
CA LEU A 104 -9.51 2.43 2.19
C LEU A 104 -8.05 1.96 2.35
N PHE A 105 -7.35 1.83 1.22
CA PHE A 105 -5.90 1.64 1.18
C PHE A 105 -5.20 2.95 1.53
N LYS A 106 -4.19 2.85 2.42
CA LYS A 106 -3.35 3.97 2.84
C LYS A 106 -1.88 3.56 2.77
N TYR A 107 -1.08 4.40 2.14
CA TYR A 107 0.36 4.24 2.13
C TYR A 107 1.03 5.58 2.30
N GLN A 108 1.95 5.70 3.29
CA GLN A 108 2.75 6.89 3.51
C GLN A 108 4.13 6.68 2.90
N ILE A 109 4.47 7.50 1.90
CA ILE A 109 5.82 7.59 1.35
C ILE A 109 6.69 8.25 2.42
N ARG A 110 7.78 7.59 2.79
CA ARG A 110 8.80 8.15 3.67
C ARG A 110 10.05 8.39 2.86
N VAL A 111 10.61 9.57 3.00
CA VAL A 111 11.77 10.05 2.25
C VAL A 111 12.84 10.45 3.24
N GLU A 112 14.08 10.15 2.91
CA GLU A 112 15.28 10.67 3.55
C GLU A 112 15.91 11.69 2.60
N ASP A 113 16.15 12.90 3.10
CA ASP A 113 16.93 13.94 2.46
C ASP A 113 17.87 14.52 3.51
N LEU A 114 19.15 14.63 3.21
CA LEU A 114 20.15 15.08 4.17
C LEU A 114 20.31 16.61 4.17
N ASN A 115 19.68 17.33 3.22
CA ASN A 115 19.68 18.79 3.24
C ASN A 115 18.64 19.30 4.26
N GLU A 116 19.04 20.17 5.15
CA GLU A 116 18.16 20.74 6.16
C GLU A 116 17.04 21.57 5.51
N GLY A 117 15.79 21.26 5.87
CA GLY A 117 14.62 21.97 5.34
C GLY A 117 14.32 21.75 3.86
N ALA A 118 14.78 20.64 3.26
CA ALA A 118 14.48 20.29 1.87
C ALA A 118 12.96 20.35 1.60
N ASN A 119 12.57 21.08 0.57
CA ASN A 119 11.16 21.22 0.19
C ASN A 119 10.75 20.11 -0.78
N LEU A 120 10.24 19.00 -0.24
CA LEU A 120 9.88 17.84 -1.01
C LEU A 120 8.54 18.01 -1.71
N THR A 121 8.51 17.69 -3.00
CA THR A 121 7.30 17.63 -3.82
C THR A 121 7.06 16.22 -4.31
N TYR A 122 5.82 15.75 -4.16
CA TYR A 122 5.40 14.39 -4.51
C TYR A 122 4.51 14.41 -5.74
N SER A 123 4.69 13.45 -6.64
CA SER A 123 3.90 13.29 -7.85
C SER A 123 3.54 11.82 -8.09
N LEU A 124 2.28 11.56 -8.42
CA LEU A 124 1.81 10.26 -8.89
C LEU A 124 2.00 10.21 -10.42
N ILE A 125 3.04 9.49 -10.87
CA ILE A 125 3.37 9.36 -12.31
C ILE A 125 2.36 8.43 -12.98
N LYS A 126 2.05 7.31 -12.33
CA LYS A 126 1.14 6.28 -12.79
C LYS A 126 0.40 5.68 -11.60
N GLY A 127 -0.87 5.38 -11.78
CA GLY A 127 -1.65 4.70 -10.75
C GLY A 127 -2.99 4.18 -11.27
N PRO A 128 -3.61 3.24 -10.56
CA PRO A 128 -4.95 2.77 -10.88
C PRO A 128 -5.96 3.90 -10.73
N HIS A 129 -7.06 3.79 -11.46
CA HIS A 129 -8.13 4.80 -11.40
C HIS A 129 -8.63 5.01 -9.96
N GLY A 130 -8.69 6.26 -9.54
CA GLY A 130 -9.13 6.66 -8.21
C GLY A 130 -8.04 6.66 -7.14
N MET A 131 -6.79 6.28 -7.45
CA MET A 131 -5.66 6.47 -6.56
C MET A 131 -5.29 7.96 -6.50
N GLN A 132 -5.05 8.47 -5.30
CA GLN A 132 -4.69 9.86 -5.05
C GLN A 132 -3.42 9.92 -4.21
N LEU A 133 -2.59 10.90 -4.50
CA LEU A 133 -1.39 11.24 -3.72
C LEU A 133 -1.55 12.68 -3.24
N ASP A 134 -1.43 12.90 -1.93
CA ASP A 134 -1.47 14.24 -1.36
C ASP A 134 -0.08 14.91 -1.31
N LYS A 135 -0.08 16.21 -0.96
CA LYS A 135 1.14 17.02 -0.86
C LYS A 135 2.13 16.54 0.21
N ASP A 136 1.68 15.73 1.16
CA ASP A 136 2.47 15.20 2.27
C ASP A 136 2.99 13.78 1.98
N GLY A 137 2.85 13.30 0.74
CA GLY A 137 3.34 11.99 0.30
C GLY A 137 2.46 10.82 0.73
N LYS A 138 1.16 11.05 1.00
CA LYS A 138 0.23 10.02 1.40
C LYS A 138 -0.63 9.57 0.23
N ILE A 139 -0.58 8.28 -0.07
CA ILE A 139 -1.45 7.64 -1.06
C ILE A 139 -2.74 7.19 -0.38
N LEU A 140 -3.87 7.56 -0.99
CA LEU A 140 -5.21 7.13 -0.61
C LEU A 140 -5.90 6.52 -1.83
N TRP A 141 -6.53 5.35 -1.64
CA TRP A 141 -7.22 4.67 -2.71
C TRP A 141 -8.28 3.72 -2.15
N VAL A 142 -9.46 3.66 -2.78
CA VAL A 142 -10.47 2.63 -2.50
C VAL A 142 -10.61 1.78 -3.77
N PRO A 143 -9.99 0.57 -3.81
CA PRO A 143 -10.07 -0.31 -4.97
C PRO A 143 -11.50 -0.75 -5.25
N LYS A 144 -11.88 -0.82 -6.52
CA LYS A 144 -13.19 -1.33 -6.96
C LYS A 144 -13.07 -2.78 -7.44
N ALA A 145 -14.19 -3.50 -7.50
CA ALA A 145 -14.24 -4.89 -8.01
C ALA A 145 -13.65 -5.06 -9.42
N ALA A 146 -13.74 -4.03 -10.28
CA ALA A 146 -13.10 -4.04 -11.61
C ALA A 146 -11.56 -3.94 -11.56
N GLN A 147 -10.96 -3.74 -10.39
CA GLN A 147 -9.53 -3.56 -10.17
C GLN A 147 -8.92 -4.73 -9.36
N ILE A 148 -9.59 -5.87 -9.28
CA ILE A 148 -9.05 -7.09 -8.66
C ILE A 148 -7.74 -7.52 -9.32
N ASN A 149 -6.96 -8.33 -8.60
CA ASN A 149 -5.63 -8.78 -8.99
C ASN A 149 -4.58 -7.65 -8.93
N TYR A 150 -3.57 -7.68 -9.80
CA TYR A 150 -2.42 -6.79 -9.70
C TYR A 150 -2.67 -5.42 -10.34
N ASN A 151 -2.35 -4.38 -9.58
CA ASN A 151 -2.33 -2.99 -10.03
C ASN A 151 -0.96 -2.37 -9.77
N ASP A 152 -0.39 -1.76 -10.80
CA ASP A 152 0.90 -1.08 -10.72
C ASP A 152 0.69 0.41 -10.47
N PHE A 153 1.59 1.01 -9.69
CA PHE A 153 1.69 2.45 -9.53
C PHE A 153 3.14 2.90 -9.52
N GLU A 154 3.36 4.17 -9.78
CA GLU A 154 4.67 4.81 -9.78
C GLU A 154 4.55 6.22 -9.22
N VAL A 155 5.42 6.55 -8.28
CA VAL A 155 5.48 7.84 -7.61
C VAL A 155 6.88 8.42 -7.73
N SER A 156 6.96 9.74 -7.78
CA SER A 156 8.21 10.49 -7.72
C SER A 156 8.20 11.43 -6.54
N VAL A 157 9.37 11.63 -5.94
CA VAL A 157 9.66 12.70 -5.00
C VAL A 157 10.80 13.53 -5.55
N THR A 158 10.74 14.86 -5.42
CA THR A 158 11.81 15.79 -5.83
C THR A 158 11.96 16.88 -4.79
N ASP A 159 13.21 17.33 -4.62
CA ASP A 159 13.61 18.52 -3.84
C ASP A 159 13.78 19.78 -4.73
N GLY A 160 13.49 19.67 -6.03
CA GLY A 160 13.71 20.72 -7.03
C GLY A 160 15.06 20.64 -7.74
N TYR A 161 16.04 19.88 -7.21
CA TYR A 161 17.36 19.67 -7.81
C TYR A 161 17.51 18.28 -8.41
N GLY A 162 16.80 17.30 -7.83
CA GLY A 162 16.77 15.95 -8.35
C GLY A 162 15.54 15.18 -7.87
N SER A 163 15.46 13.91 -8.21
CA SER A 163 14.29 13.12 -7.85
C SER A 163 14.64 11.65 -7.62
N ASP A 164 13.80 10.98 -6.81
CA ASP A 164 13.75 9.54 -6.71
C ASP A 164 12.37 9.01 -7.13
N ILE A 165 12.34 7.79 -7.64
CA ILE A 165 11.14 7.15 -8.18
C ILE A 165 10.95 5.80 -7.51
N GLN A 166 9.73 5.54 -7.03
CA GLN A 166 9.34 4.25 -6.51
C GLN A 166 8.20 3.66 -7.34
N SER A 167 8.42 2.45 -7.87
CA SER A 167 7.39 1.63 -8.48
C SER A 167 6.85 0.62 -7.47
N GLY A 168 5.54 0.44 -7.46
CA GLY A 168 4.85 -0.52 -6.61
C GLY A 168 3.85 -1.36 -7.38
N ARG A 169 3.63 -2.58 -6.89
CA ARG A 169 2.60 -3.50 -7.38
C ARG A 169 1.77 -3.99 -6.21
N ILE A 170 0.46 -3.76 -6.28
CA ILE A 170 -0.50 -4.10 -5.23
C ILE A 170 -1.45 -5.15 -5.75
N PHE A 171 -1.58 -6.27 -5.03
CA PHE A 171 -2.62 -7.27 -5.28
C PHE A 171 -3.92 -6.81 -4.61
N ILE A 172 -5.00 -6.71 -5.39
CA ILE A 172 -6.32 -6.34 -4.88
C ILE A 172 -7.12 -7.60 -4.70
N ASN A 173 -7.34 -7.95 -3.45
CA ASN A 173 -8.13 -9.10 -3.03
C ASN A 173 -9.60 -8.71 -2.84
N ASN A 174 -10.49 -9.57 -3.32
CA ASN A 174 -11.92 -9.49 -3.07
C ASN A 174 -12.33 -10.63 -2.13
N PRO A 175 -12.89 -10.36 -0.94
CA PRO A 175 -13.35 -11.42 -0.07
C PRO A 175 -14.36 -12.34 -0.75
N PRO A 176 -14.42 -13.63 -0.42
CA PRO A 176 -15.38 -14.56 -1.01
C PRO A 176 -16.83 -14.12 -0.76
N SER A 177 -17.67 -14.18 -1.77
CA SER A 177 -19.10 -13.87 -1.69
C SER A 177 -19.92 -15.13 -1.41
N ILE A 178 -20.89 -15.06 -0.49
CA ILE A 178 -21.79 -16.17 -0.17
C ILE A 178 -22.99 -16.10 -1.10
N ILE A 179 -23.18 -17.15 -1.92
CA ILE A 179 -24.24 -17.20 -2.94
C ILE A 179 -25.36 -18.18 -2.60
N SER A 180 -25.24 -18.96 -1.52
CA SER A 180 -26.27 -19.90 -1.05
C SER A 180 -27.12 -19.30 0.05
N THR A 181 -28.40 -19.71 0.08
CA THR A 181 -29.37 -19.30 1.10
C THR A 181 -29.89 -20.52 1.88
N PRO A 182 -29.82 -20.50 3.23
CA PRO A 182 -30.33 -21.59 4.04
C PRO A 182 -31.87 -21.60 4.08
N LYS A 183 -32.46 -22.77 4.30
CA LYS A 183 -33.90 -22.88 4.60
C LYS A 183 -34.17 -22.27 5.98
N PRO A 184 -35.08 -21.28 6.10
CA PRO A 184 -35.30 -20.57 7.36
C PRO A 184 -36.07 -21.37 8.43
N VAL A 185 -36.58 -22.55 8.07
CA VAL A 185 -37.43 -23.39 8.92
C VAL A 185 -36.86 -24.80 9.09
N GLY A 186 -36.94 -25.34 10.30
CA GLY A 186 -36.66 -26.71 10.66
C GLY A 186 -37.80 -27.32 11.51
N LEU A 187 -37.79 -28.63 11.67
CA LEU A 187 -38.74 -29.39 12.52
C LEU A 187 -37.99 -30.26 13.51
N THR A 188 -38.44 -30.36 14.75
CA THR A 188 -37.83 -31.22 15.74
C THR A 188 -37.87 -32.70 15.29
N GLY A 189 -36.76 -33.42 15.48
CA GLY A 189 -36.62 -34.82 15.05
C GLY A 189 -36.34 -35.01 13.55
N HIS A 190 -36.43 -33.99 12.73
CA HIS A 190 -36.15 -34.07 11.29
C HIS A 190 -34.80 -33.45 10.98
N THR A 191 -34.05 -34.07 10.06
CA THR A 191 -32.72 -33.59 9.70
C THR A 191 -32.83 -32.39 8.79
N TRP A 192 -32.31 -31.24 9.25
CA TRP A 192 -32.13 -30.03 8.48
C TRP A 192 -30.71 -30.02 7.89
N ARG A 193 -30.60 -29.64 6.61
CA ARG A 193 -29.33 -29.61 5.91
C ARG A 193 -29.16 -28.30 5.17
N TYR A 194 -27.94 -27.80 5.21
CA TYR A 194 -27.52 -26.62 4.43
C TYR A 194 -26.09 -26.81 3.95
N LYS A 195 -25.81 -26.42 2.72
CA LYS A 195 -24.47 -26.39 2.15
C LYS A 195 -24.13 -24.94 1.80
N LEU A 196 -23.12 -24.40 2.46
CA LEU A 196 -22.57 -23.08 2.12
C LEU A 196 -21.88 -23.13 0.76
N THR A 197 -22.25 -22.25 -0.14
CA THR A 197 -21.63 -22.09 -1.46
C THR A 197 -21.13 -20.66 -1.59
N THR A 198 -19.91 -20.50 -2.10
CA THR A 198 -19.25 -19.21 -2.28
C THR A 198 -18.75 -19.08 -3.69
N GLU A 199 -18.59 -17.82 -4.10
CA GLU A 199 -17.88 -17.40 -5.30
C GLU A 199 -16.77 -16.42 -4.90
N ASP A 200 -15.60 -16.57 -5.48
CA ASP A 200 -14.47 -15.68 -5.29
C ASP A 200 -14.06 -15.07 -6.64
N LEU A 201 -14.04 -13.74 -6.71
CA LEU A 201 -13.77 -13.03 -7.97
C LEU A 201 -12.29 -13.08 -8.37
N ASN A 202 -11.35 -13.29 -7.42
CA ASN A 202 -9.95 -13.53 -7.73
C ASN A 202 -9.70 -14.96 -8.20
N GLY A 203 -10.66 -15.87 -7.98
CA GLY A 203 -10.55 -17.31 -8.24
C GLY A 203 -9.82 -18.06 -7.12
N ASP A 204 -9.76 -17.48 -5.93
CA ASP A 204 -9.03 -18.01 -4.79
C ASP A 204 -9.70 -19.26 -4.22
N LYS A 205 -8.89 -20.13 -3.62
CA LYS A 205 -9.40 -21.29 -2.90
C LYS A 205 -10.01 -20.86 -1.58
N VAL A 206 -11.32 -21.14 -1.42
CA VAL A 206 -12.07 -20.79 -0.20
C VAL A 206 -12.08 -21.96 0.77
N THR A 207 -11.83 -21.68 2.03
CA THR A 207 -11.96 -22.59 3.16
C THR A 207 -13.10 -22.15 4.08
N TYR A 208 -13.68 -23.10 4.83
CA TYR A 208 -14.89 -22.85 5.61
C TYR A 208 -14.72 -23.23 7.06
N ARG A 209 -15.36 -22.47 7.96
CA ARG A 209 -15.45 -22.80 9.38
C ARG A 209 -16.79 -22.38 9.98
N ALA A 210 -17.25 -23.13 10.96
CA ALA A 210 -18.36 -22.73 11.79
C ALA A 210 -17.85 -21.91 12.97
N VAL A 211 -18.44 -20.71 13.16
CA VAL A 211 -18.16 -19.83 14.30
C VAL A 211 -19.16 -20.09 15.42
N ARG A 212 -20.44 -20.26 15.07
CA ARG A 212 -21.53 -20.59 15.99
C ARG A 212 -22.46 -21.61 15.35
N LEU A 213 -22.81 -22.65 16.11
CA LEU A 213 -23.82 -23.65 15.74
C LEU A 213 -24.70 -23.96 16.93
N PRO A 214 -25.96 -24.30 16.72
CA PRO A 214 -26.81 -24.92 17.75
C PRO A 214 -26.20 -26.21 18.26
N LYS A 215 -26.56 -26.61 19.48
CA LYS A 215 -26.12 -27.91 20.02
C LYS A 215 -26.53 -29.03 19.07
N PHE A 216 -25.64 -30.03 18.91
CA PHE A 216 -25.80 -31.21 18.05
C PHE A 216 -25.78 -30.96 16.55
N ALA A 217 -25.67 -29.71 16.07
CA ALA A 217 -25.37 -29.42 14.67
C ALA A 217 -23.93 -29.84 14.37
N LYS A 218 -23.72 -30.44 13.21
CA LYS A 218 -22.41 -30.84 12.70
C LYS A 218 -22.08 -30.03 11.46
N PHE A 219 -20.84 -29.60 11.35
CA PHE A 219 -20.33 -28.92 10.19
C PHE A 219 -19.13 -29.66 9.60
N ASP A 220 -19.24 -30.07 8.35
CA ASP A 220 -18.12 -30.63 7.58
C ASP A 220 -17.40 -29.52 6.86
N ARG A 221 -16.17 -29.20 7.28
CA ARG A 221 -15.33 -28.14 6.71
C ARG A 221 -14.93 -28.42 5.26
N ARG A 222 -14.85 -29.69 4.85
CA ARG A 222 -14.41 -30.08 3.51
C ARG A 222 -15.51 -29.86 2.47
N THR A 223 -16.75 -30.16 2.84
CA THR A 223 -17.93 -30.05 1.96
C THR A 223 -18.72 -28.76 2.19
N ALA A 224 -18.36 -27.98 3.22
CA ALA A 224 -19.08 -26.81 3.71
C ALA A 224 -20.54 -27.08 4.06
N ALA A 225 -20.85 -28.31 4.48
CA ALA A 225 -22.20 -28.77 4.77
C ALA A 225 -22.50 -28.80 6.26
N ILE A 226 -23.70 -28.35 6.62
CA ILE A 226 -24.30 -28.53 7.95
C ILE A 226 -25.32 -29.63 7.87
N GLU A 227 -25.27 -30.49 8.87
CA GLU A 227 -26.33 -31.47 9.19
C GLU A 227 -26.75 -31.29 10.65
N TRP A 228 -28.04 -31.11 10.88
CA TRP A 228 -28.60 -30.87 12.21
C TRP A 228 -29.97 -31.48 12.34
N THR A 229 -30.18 -32.24 13.40
CA THR A 229 -31.49 -32.76 13.79
C THR A 229 -31.91 -32.11 15.11
N PRO A 230 -32.76 -31.06 15.06
CA PRO A 230 -33.15 -30.33 16.26
C PRO A 230 -33.90 -31.23 17.24
N ARG A 231 -33.59 -31.07 18.52
CA ARG A 231 -34.31 -31.76 19.60
C ARG A 231 -35.49 -30.90 20.07
N LYS A 232 -36.40 -31.51 20.86
CA LYS A 232 -37.58 -30.81 21.40
C LYS A 232 -37.26 -29.51 22.14
N ASN A 233 -36.15 -29.45 22.87
CA ASN A 233 -35.72 -28.28 23.61
C ASN A 233 -34.99 -27.22 22.74
N GLN A 234 -35.01 -27.39 21.43
CA GLN A 234 -34.48 -26.44 20.42
C GLN A 234 -35.61 -25.85 19.56
N ASP A 235 -36.87 -25.98 20.02
CA ASP A 235 -38.02 -25.27 19.47
C ASP A 235 -37.77 -23.76 19.54
N GLY A 236 -38.18 -23.00 18.51
CA GLY A 236 -37.91 -21.55 18.36
C GLY A 236 -36.70 -21.21 17.52
N VAL A 237 -36.13 -20.04 17.78
CA VAL A 237 -35.04 -19.47 16.96
C VAL A 237 -33.70 -20.05 17.35
N ASN A 238 -32.91 -20.46 16.36
CA ASN A 238 -31.58 -21.01 16.54
C ASN A 238 -30.60 -20.29 15.62
N ASP A 239 -29.51 -19.76 16.18
CA ASP A 239 -28.49 -18.96 15.49
C ASP A 239 -27.39 -19.82 14.88
N PHE A 240 -26.99 -19.46 13.69
CA PHE A 240 -25.86 -20.03 12.97
C PHE A 240 -24.94 -18.90 12.52
N VAL A 241 -23.63 -19.09 12.67
CA VAL A 241 -22.62 -18.21 12.11
C VAL A 241 -21.54 -19.06 11.45
N LEU A 242 -21.44 -18.93 10.14
CA LEU A 242 -20.40 -19.55 9.32
C LEU A 242 -19.44 -18.49 8.80
N MET A 243 -18.25 -18.91 8.46
CA MET A 243 -17.24 -18.03 7.87
C MET A 243 -16.59 -18.74 6.70
N ALA A 244 -16.50 -18.01 5.59
CA ALA A 244 -15.68 -18.33 4.44
C ALA A 244 -14.39 -17.52 4.50
N VAL A 245 -13.26 -18.12 4.16
CA VAL A 245 -11.92 -17.52 4.21
C VAL A 245 -11.21 -17.88 2.92
N ASP A 246 -10.72 -16.90 2.16
CA ASP A 246 -9.89 -17.12 0.98
C ASP A 246 -8.43 -17.48 1.33
N GLU A 247 -7.60 -17.72 0.32
CA GLU A 247 -6.19 -18.09 0.54
C GLU A 247 -5.31 -16.90 0.97
N HIS A 248 -5.79 -15.66 0.81
CA HIS A 248 -5.13 -14.43 1.25
C HIS A 248 -5.58 -13.98 2.65
N GLY A 249 -6.54 -14.68 3.25
CA GLY A 249 -7.02 -14.46 4.62
C GLY A 249 -8.18 -13.48 4.73
N ALA A 250 -8.74 -12.98 3.61
CA ALA A 250 -9.96 -12.19 3.69
C ALA A 250 -11.17 -13.08 3.98
N THR A 251 -12.14 -12.52 4.70
CA THR A 251 -13.22 -13.34 5.30
C THR A 251 -14.58 -12.74 4.99
N THR A 252 -15.56 -13.64 4.79
CA THR A 252 -16.97 -13.28 4.77
C THR A 252 -17.74 -14.12 5.77
N THR A 253 -18.52 -13.45 6.59
CA THR A 253 -19.36 -14.08 7.61
C THR A 253 -20.78 -14.25 7.10
N HIS A 254 -21.38 -15.41 7.35
CA HIS A 254 -22.76 -15.72 7.07
C HIS A 254 -23.50 -15.97 8.39
N ASP A 255 -24.26 -14.97 8.79
CA ASP A 255 -25.08 -15.00 10.01
C ASP A 255 -26.55 -15.19 9.61
N PHE A 256 -27.18 -16.24 10.14
CA PHE A 256 -28.56 -16.55 9.82
C PHE A 256 -29.24 -17.32 10.96
N GLN A 257 -30.58 -17.32 10.93
CA GLN A 257 -31.43 -17.96 11.91
C GLN A 257 -32.28 -19.04 11.26
N VAL A 258 -32.51 -20.16 12.01
CA VAL A 258 -33.47 -21.18 11.64
C VAL A 258 -34.52 -21.26 12.74
N HIS A 259 -35.78 -21.03 12.39
CA HIS A 259 -36.92 -21.22 13.30
C HIS A 259 -37.35 -22.68 13.28
N VAL A 260 -37.19 -23.34 14.39
CA VAL A 260 -37.59 -24.74 14.56
C VAL A 260 -39.00 -24.81 15.15
N PHE A 261 -39.85 -25.60 14.54
CA PHE A 261 -41.18 -25.91 15.07
C PHE A 261 -41.19 -27.30 15.66
N TYR A 262 -41.91 -27.44 16.74
CA TYR A 262 -42.10 -28.74 17.39
C TYR A 262 -42.99 -29.66 16.54
N ASP A 263 -42.49 -30.87 16.23
CA ASP A 263 -43.25 -31.91 15.56
C ASP A 263 -43.54 -33.07 16.56
N PRO A 264 -44.80 -33.21 17.02
CA PRO A 264 -45.18 -34.26 17.94
C PRO A 264 -45.09 -35.67 17.34
N SER A 265 -45.15 -35.82 16.01
CA SER A 265 -45.09 -37.11 15.32
C SER A 265 -43.70 -37.70 15.28
N ALA A 266 -42.66 -36.86 15.34
CA ALA A 266 -41.25 -37.30 15.36
C ALA A 266 -40.88 -38.15 16.60
N LYS A 267 -41.75 -38.21 17.64
CA LYS A 267 -41.52 -38.99 18.87
C LYS A 267 -41.72 -40.49 18.71
N GLN A 268 -42.46 -40.91 17.69
CA GLN A 268 -42.85 -42.34 17.55
C GLN A 268 -41.76 -43.20 16.87
N LEU A 269 -40.78 -42.59 16.21
CA LEU A 269 -39.73 -43.34 15.50
C LEU A 269 -38.52 -43.75 16.35
N VAL A 270 -38.40 -43.30 17.60
CA VAL A 270 -37.17 -43.50 18.40
C VAL A 270 -37.29 -44.62 19.44
N ASN A 271 -38.47 -45.21 19.69
CA ASN A 271 -38.64 -46.10 20.87
C ASN A 271 -39.51 -47.34 20.68
N THR A 272 -39.67 -47.89 19.49
CA THR A 272 -40.37 -49.18 19.38
C THR A 272 -39.53 -50.16 18.55
N GLY A 273 -38.83 -51.03 19.24
CA GLY A 273 -38.37 -52.31 18.70
C GLY A 273 -39.55 -53.31 18.53
N TRP A 274 -40.63 -52.91 17.84
CA TRP A 274 -41.74 -53.77 17.43
C TRP A 274 -42.15 -53.47 15.97
N PRO A 275 -42.56 -54.50 15.23
CA PRO A 275 -42.82 -54.34 13.79
C PRO A 275 -44.04 -53.46 13.53
N LEU A 276 -43.90 -52.59 12.56
CA LEU A 276 -44.88 -51.64 12.02
C LEU A 276 -46.22 -52.30 11.66
N MET A 277 -47.28 -52.00 12.42
CA MET A 277 -48.64 -51.97 11.84
C MET A 277 -48.90 -50.54 11.31
N LEU A 278 -48.95 -50.41 10.01
CA LEU A 278 -49.35 -49.19 9.30
C LEU A 278 -50.85 -48.95 9.51
N THR A 279 -51.21 -48.04 10.40
CA THR A 279 -52.55 -47.42 10.38
C THR A 279 -52.42 -46.03 9.75
N PHE A 280 -52.84 -45.91 8.50
CA PHE A 280 -53.06 -44.63 7.84
C PHE A 280 -54.23 -43.92 8.54
N VAL A 281 -53.96 -42.88 9.33
CA VAL A 281 -54.96 -41.89 9.69
C VAL A 281 -54.86 -40.77 8.66
N GLY A 282 -55.79 -40.83 7.67
CA GLY A 282 -55.95 -39.78 6.67
C GLY A 282 -56.44 -38.50 7.32
N VAL A 283 -55.64 -37.48 7.31
CA VAL A 283 -56.09 -36.10 7.57
C VAL A 283 -56.64 -35.57 6.24
N VAL A 284 -57.97 -35.56 6.14
CA VAL A 284 -58.67 -34.89 5.04
C VAL A 284 -58.66 -33.39 5.31
N PHE A 285 -57.93 -32.65 4.50
CA PHE A 285 -58.11 -31.22 4.39
C PHE A 285 -59.38 -30.95 3.60
N ALA A 286 -60.48 -30.58 4.26
CA ALA A 286 -61.68 -30.05 3.60
C ALA A 286 -61.41 -28.62 3.09
N TRP A 287 -61.32 -28.49 1.80
CA TRP A 287 -61.42 -27.19 1.13
C TRP A 287 -62.87 -26.78 1.08
N GLY A 288 -63.25 -25.78 1.88
CA GLY A 288 -64.54 -25.14 1.76
C GLY A 288 -64.56 -24.21 0.55
N ALA A 289 -65.23 -24.64 -0.50
CA ALA A 289 -65.61 -23.75 -1.60
C ALA A 289 -66.78 -22.87 -1.18
N GLY A 290 -66.53 -21.59 -0.88
CA GLY A 290 -67.58 -20.60 -0.74
C GLY A 290 -68.04 -20.15 -2.13
N GLN A 291 -69.28 -20.50 -2.48
CA GLN A 291 -69.93 -19.84 -3.63
C GLN A 291 -70.51 -18.53 -3.20
N MET A 292 -70.23 -17.51 -3.99
CA MET A 292 -70.91 -16.21 -3.96
C MET A 292 -72.21 -16.30 -4.77
N ASN A 293 -73.25 -15.70 -4.23
CA ASN A 293 -74.28 -14.99 -4.94
C ASN A 293 -74.08 -13.49 -4.73
#